data_8964e26c5ab66a0ac3b7eef0b4fc3a49
#
_entry.id   8964e26c5ab66a0ac3b7eef0b4fc3a49
#
_cell.length_a   1.000
_cell.length_b   1.000
_cell.length_c   1.000
_cell.angle_alpha   90.00
_cell.angle_beta   90.00
_cell.angle_gamma   90.00
#
_symmetry.space_group_name_H-M   'P 1'
#
loop_
_entity.id
_entity.type
_entity.pdbx_description
1 polymer ?
#
loop_
_entity_poly.entity_id
_entity_poly.type
_entity_poly.pdbx_seq_one_letter_code
_entity_poly.pdbx_strand_id
1 'polypeptide(L)'
;MISVLYKRKSCQWQLFLNPGSSADQKRGSRWMKDPKKEKNNRKTGENYEQAAGFYLEQHGYQIVQYNYRCRIGEIDIVAKEGENLVFCEVKYRTGPGKGSPLEAVDARKQRKIFQTAMYYLTEHHMSDVPCRFDVVGIEGTKIQLVKNAFCG
;
A
#
# COMPACT_ATOMS: atom_id res chain seq x y z
N MET A 1 -1.86 -3.51 37.81
CA MET A 1 -2.53 -4.53 36.96
C MET A 1 -3.81 -3.88 36.41
N ILE A 2 -3.75 -3.16 35.31
CA ILE A 2 -4.91 -2.57 34.67
C ILE A 2 -4.99 -3.19 33.29
N SER A 3 -5.90 -4.15 33.16
CA SER A 3 -6.24 -4.80 31.91
C SER A 3 -7.11 -3.84 31.09
N VAL A 4 -6.53 -3.19 30.11
CA VAL A 4 -7.30 -2.43 29.12
C VAL A 4 -7.77 -3.43 28.07
N LEU A 5 -9.02 -3.85 28.19
CA LEU A 5 -9.75 -4.57 27.16
C LEU A 5 -9.97 -3.63 25.94
N TYR A 6 -9.03 -3.64 25.02
CA TYR A 6 -9.21 -3.04 23.72
C TYR A 6 -10.15 -3.95 22.90
N LYS A 7 -11.38 -3.50 22.70
CA LYS A 7 -12.33 -4.15 21.79
C LYS A 7 -11.78 -4.07 20.37
N ARG A 8 -11.06 -5.10 19.98
CA ARG A 8 -10.71 -5.35 18.56
C ARG A 8 -12.01 -5.54 17.78
N LYS A 9 -12.33 -4.63 16.88
CA LYS A 9 -13.07 -5.01 15.69
C LYS A 9 -12.06 -5.78 14.82
N SER A 10 -12.01 -7.07 15.07
CA SER A 10 -11.09 -7.99 14.41
C SER A 10 -11.47 -8.12 12.95
N CYS A 11 -10.64 -7.60 12.05
CA CYS A 11 -10.46 -8.25 10.76
C CYS A 11 -9.93 -9.66 11.09
N GLN A 12 -10.71 -10.68 10.80
CA GLN A 12 -10.46 -12.06 11.19
C GLN A 12 -9.34 -12.65 10.31
N TRP A 13 -8.13 -12.73 10.84
CA TRP A 13 -6.89 -13.12 10.16
C TRP A 13 -6.76 -14.62 9.83
N GLN A 14 -7.77 -15.45 10.12
CA GLN A 14 -7.59 -16.90 10.23
C GLN A 14 -7.90 -17.77 9.01
N LEU A 15 -8.22 -17.24 7.81
CA LEU A 15 -8.74 -18.09 6.73
C LEU A 15 -7.99 -18.13 5.39
N PHE A 16 -6.72 -17.75 5.31
CA PHE A 16 -6.00 -17.83 4.02
C PHE A 16 -4.65 -18.54 4.05
N LEU A 17 -4.61 -19.69 4.71
CA LEU A 17 -3.55 -20.68 4.48
C LEU A 17 -4.12 -21.84 3.65
N ASN A 18 -4.28 -21.65 2.34
CA ASN A 18 -4.43 -22.76 1.42
C ASN A 18 -3.52 -22.55 0.20
N PRO A 19 -2.46 -23.34 0.06
CA PRO A 19 -1.68 -23.39 -1.15
C PRO A 19 -2.28 -24.44 -2.09
N GLY A 20 -2.91 -24.04 -3.16
CA GLY A 20 -3.33 -24.99 -4.18
C GLY A 20 -4.25 -24.43 -5.25
N SER A 21 -3.72 -24.09 -6.39
CA SER A 21 -3.98 -24.69 -7.69
C SER A 21 -3.45 -23.83 -8.86
N SER A 22 -2.56 -24.45 -9.56
CA SER A 22 -2.35 -24.61 -11.01
C SER A 22 -2.62 -23.44 -11.95
N ALA A 23 -1.54 -23.07 -12.60
CA ALA A 23 -1.33 -22.84 -14.03
C ALA A 23 -2.52 -22.30 -14.84
N ASP A 24 -2.32 -21.11 -15.43
CA ASP A 24 -2.63 -21.00 -16.85
C ASP A 24 -1.64 -20.07 -17.57
N GLN A 25 -0.98 -20.66 -18.54
CA GLN A 25 -0.06 -20.03 -19.47
C GLN A 25 -0.88 -19.34 -20.55
N LYS A 26 -0.82 -18.01 -20.64
CA LYS A 26 -1.07 -17.31 -21.91
C LYS A 26 0.08 -16.37 -22.20
N ARG A 27 0.94 -16.81 -23.13
CA ARG A 27 1.91 -15.99 -23.83
C ARG A 27 1.16 -14.93 -24.63
N GLY A 28 1.20 -13.69 -24.18
CA GLY A 28 0.78 -12.52 -24.92
C GLY A 28 1.98 -11.65 -25.26
N SER A 29 2.11 -11.33 -26.53
CA SER A 29 3.14 -10.54 -27.19
C SER A 29 3.75 -9.42 -26.33
N ARG A 30 5.07 -9.51 -26.18
CA ARG A 30 5.93 -8.55 -25.49
C ARG A 30 6.08 -7.31 -26.37
N TRP A 31 5.19 -6.33 -26.21
CA TRP A 31 5.38 -5.01 -26.80
C TRP A 31 6.61 -4.37 -26.16
N MET A 32 7.59 -4.03 -26.96
CA MET A 32 8.79 -3.30 -26.53
C MET A 32 8.36 -1.96 -25.93
N LYS A 33 8.41 -1.85 -24.60
CA LYS A 33 8.18 -0.58 -23.89
C LYS A 33 9.41 0.28 -24.12
N ASP A 34 9.20 1.53 -24.53
CA ASP A 34 10.25 2.52 -24.74
C ASP A 34 11.00 2.76 -23.41
N PRO A 35 12.32 2.45 -23.31
CA PRO A 35 13.08 2.57 -22.06
C PRO A 35 13.14 4.00 -21.52
N LYS A 36 13.05 5.01 -22.38
CA LYS A 36 13.05 6.43 -22.00
C LYS A 36 11.72 6.83 -21.32
N LYS A 37 10.60 6.28 -21.80
CA LYS A 37 9.27 6.54 -21.24
C LYS A 37 9.10 5.86 -19.89
N GLU A 38 9.67 4.68 -19.72
CA GLU A 38 9.63 3.94 -18.46
C GLU A 38 10.50 4.60 -17.37
N LYS A 39 11.67 5.15 -17.73
CA LYS A 39 12.56 5.88 -16.83
C LYS A 39 11.95 7.21 -16.34
N ASN A 40 11.25 7.93 -17.23
CA ASN A 40 10.53 9.15 -16.87
C ASN A 40 9.34 8.87 -15.95
N ASN A 41 8.59 7.80 -16.20
CA ASN A 41 7.45 7.44 -15.37
C ASN A 41 7.87 7.00 -13.96
N ARG A 42 9.01 6.30 -13.81
CA ARG A 42 9.58 5.95 -12.50
C ARG A 42 9.97 7.18 -11.70
N LYS A 43 10.73 8.09 -12.32
CA LYS A 43 11.17 9.33 -11.64
C LYS A 43 9.99 10.21 -11.22
N THR A 44 8.94 10.23 -12.02
CA THR A 44 7.69 10.93 -11.70
C THR A 44 6.97 10.26 -10.52
N GLY A 45 6.91 8.92 -10.48
CA GLY A 45 6.34 8.15 -9.37
C GLY A 45 7.07 8.42 -8.05
N GLU A 46 8.40 8.31 -8.06
CA GLU A 46 9.26 8.59 -6.89
C GLU A 46 9.04 10.00 -6.32
N ASN A 47 8.83 11.02 -7.17
CA ASN A 47 8.54 12.38 -6.72
C ASN A 47 7.19 12.47 -6.00
N TYR A 48 6.16 11.73 -6.44
CA TYR A 48 4.85 11.73 -5.78
C TYR A 48 4.87 10.95 -4.47
N GLU A 49 5.64 9.87 -4.38
CA GLU A 49 5.84 9.14 -3.14
C GLU A 49 6.56 9.99 -2.09
N GLN A 50 7.57 10.77 -2.50
CA GLN A 50 8.25 11.73 -1.60
C GLN A 50 7.28 12.84 -1.13
N ALA A 51 6.46 13.39 -2.02
CA ALA A 51 5.46 14.37 -1.67
C ALA A 51 4.39 13.79 -0.72
N ALA A 52 3.97 12.55 -0.94
CA ALA A 52 3.05 11.83 -0.08
C ALA A 52 3.68 11.59 1.31
N GLY A 53 4.94 11.16 1.37
CA GLY A 53 5.67 10.96 2.62
C GLY A 53 5.80 12.24 3.43
N PHE A 54 6.19 13.33 2.80
CA PHE A 54 6.24 14.64 3.47
C PHE A 54 4.88 15.05 4.02
N TYR A 55 3.80 14.85 3.26
CA TYR A 55 2.44 15.11 3.73
C TYR A 55 2.08 14.26 4.94
N LEU A 56 2.40 12.96 4.92
CA LEU A 56 2.16 12.04 6.03
C LEU A 56 2.91 12.47 7.30
N GLU A 57 4.18 12.88 7.19
CA GLU A 57 4.97 13.38 8.32
C GLU A 57 4.33 14.61 8.98
N GLN A 58 3.79 15.54 8.18
CA GLN A 58 3.04 16.70 8.69
C GLN A 58 1.75 16.29 9.41
N HIS A 59 1.25 15.07 9.19
CA HIS A 59 0.06 14.52 9.83
C HIS A 59 0.36 13.50 10.93
N GLY A 60 1.59 13.50 11.46
CA GLY A 60 2.00 12.70 12.61
C GLY A 60 2.45 11.27 12.29
N TYR A 61 2.73 10.98 11.02
CA TYR A 61 3.32 9.70 10.64
C TYR A 61 4.85 9.76 10.72
N GLN A 62 5.44 8.66 11.10
CA GLN A 62 6.88 8.44 10.99
C GLN A 62 7.15 7.51 9.82
N ILE A 63 7.81 7.99 8.79
CA ILE A 63 8.16 7.15 7.63
C ILE A 63 9.23 6.15 8.04
N VAL A 64 8.98 4.87 7.78
CA VAL A 64 9.91 3.77 8.04
C VAL A 64 10.67 3.42 6.78
N GLN A 65 9.97 3.30 5.66
CA GLN A 65 10.56 2.88 4.40
C GLN A 65 9.72 3.34 3.21
N TYR A 66 10.38 3.74 2.13
CA TYR A 66 9.79 3.94 0.82
C TYR A 66 10.03 2.72 -0.06
N ASN A 67 9.10 2.45 -0.96
CA ASN A 67 9.26 1.47 -2.04
C ASN A 67 9.69 0.07 -1.55
N TYR A 68 9.01 -0.45 -0.52
CA TYR A 68 9.23 -1.83 -0.12
C TYR A 68 8.82 -2.78 -1.24
N ARG A 69 9.74 -3.67 -1.63
CA ARG A 69 9.52 -4.62 -2.73
C ARG A 69 9.90 -6.02 -2.32
N CYS A 70 9.04 -6.96 -2.65
CA CYS A 70 9.31 -8.38 -2.51
C CYS A 70 8.78 -9.15 -3.73
N ARG A 71 8.96 -10.46 -3.75
CA ARG A 71 8.46 -11.34 -4.84
C ARG A 71 6.94 -11.27 -5.06
N ILE A 72 6.18 -10.84 -4.05
CA ILE A 72 4.71 -10.78 -4.11
C ILE A 72 4.27 -9.47 -4.76
N GLY A 73 4.89 -8.35 -4.39
CA GLY A 73 4.50 -7.03 -4.86
C GLY A 73 5.33 -5.91 -4.25
N GLU A 74 4.74 -4.72 -4.26
CA GLU A 74 5.34 -3.51 -3.73
C GLU A 74 4.35 -2.75 -2.84
N ILE A 75 4.88 -2.00 -1.88
CA ILE A 75 4.18 -1.02 -1.03
C ILE A 75 4.94 0.29 -1.17
N ASP A 76 4.22 1.36 -1.51
CA ASP A 76 4.84 2.65 -1.83
C ASP A 76 5.48 3.28 -0.58
N ILE A 77 4.77 3.25 0.57
CA ILE A 77 5.28 3.79 1.84
C ILE A 77 4.88 2.87 3.00
N VAL A 78 5.86 2.52 3.82
CA VAL A 78 5.64 1.91 5.15
C VAL A 78 5.90 2.98 6.19
N ALA A 79 4.97 3.21 7.10
CA ALA A 79 5.02 4.26 8.11
C ALA A 79 4.49 3.77 9.47
N LYS A 80 4.70 4.56 10.51
CA LYS A 80 4.08 4.39 11.83
C LYS A 80 3.22 5.59 12.16
N GLU A 81 2.05 5.34 12.73
CA GLU A 81 1.21 6.37 13.37
C GLU A 81 0.72 5.83 14.72
N GLY A 82 1.24 6.40 15.79
CA GLY A 82 1.05 5.83 17.13
C GLY A 82 1.56 4.40 17.21
N GLU A 83 0.71 3.47 17.62
CA GLU A 83 1.05 2.04 17.71
C GLU A 83 0.84 1.28 16.40
N ASN A 84 0.21 1.90 15.39
CA ASN A 84 -0.11 1.23 14.14
C ASN A 84 1.08 1.26 13.18
N LEU A 85 1.38 0.10 12.58
CA LEU A 85 2.18 0.02 11.38
C LEU A 85 1.25 0.23 10.18
N VAL A 86 1.58 1.23 9.36
CA VAL A 86 0.71 1.69 8.27
C VAL A 86 1.35 1.39 6.93
N PHE A 87 0.62 0.70 6.08
CA PHE A 87 0.99 0.41 4.70
C PHE A 87 0.21 1.35 3.78
N CYS A 88 0.92 2.28 3.13
CA CYS A 88 0.30 3.31 2.30
C CYS A 88 0.52 3.02 0.81
N GLU A 89 -0.56 3.13 0.05
CA GLU A 89 -0.55 3.19 -1.41
C GLU A 89 -0.69 4.64 -1.86
N VAL A 90 0.15 5.08 -2.80
CA VAL A 90 0.13 6.43 -3.37
C VAL A 90 -0.51 6.41 -4.75
N LYS A 91 -1.54 7.22 -4.96
CA LYS A 91 -2.24 7.35 -6.24
C LYS A 91 -2.15 8.76 -6.76
N TYR A 92 -1.41 8.93 -7.85
CA TYR A 92 -1.39 10.18 -8.59
C TYR A 92 -2.41 10.17 -9.73
N ARG A 93 -3.09 11.29 -9.93
CA ARG A 93 -4.04 11.49 -11.02
C ARG A 93 -3.83 12.84 -11.71
N THR A 94 -3.87 12.82 -13.02
CA THR A 94 -3.87 14.02 -13.85
C THR A 94 -5.30 14.38 -14.21
N GLY A 95 -5.86 15.41 -13.56
CA GLY A 95 -7.11 16.03 -13.94
C GLY A 95 -8.34 15.61 -13.11
N PRO A 96 -9.32 16.53 -13.04
CA PRO A 96 -10.54 16.37 -12.25
C PRO A 96 -11.47 15.31 -12.84
N GLY A 97 -12.25 14.63 -11.98
CA GLY A 97 -13.39 13.81 -12.41
C GLY A 97 -13.14 12.30 -12.46
N LYS A 98 -12.05 11.77 -11.93
CA LYS A 98 -11.77 10.32 -11.94
C LYS A 98 -12.06 9.61 -10.61
N GLY A 99 -13.13 9.97 -9.90
CA GLY A 99 -13.54 9.32 -8.66
C GLY A 99 -12.59 9.55 -7.47
N SER A 100 -12.86 8.92 -6.32
CA SER A 100 -12.04 9.07 -5.13
C SER A 100 -10.69 8.31 -5.27
N PRO A 101 -9.63 8.69 -4.54
CA PRO A 101 -8.39 7.92 -4.47
C PRO A 101 -8.60 6.46 -4.07
N LEU A 102 -9.63 6.19 -3.26
CA LEU A 102 -10.01 4.85 -2.82
C LEU A 102 -10.50 3.96 -3.98
N GLU A 103 -11.30 4.52 -4.89
CA GLU A 103 -11.80 3.80 -6.10
C GLU A 103 -10.66 3.41 -7.06
N ALA A 104 -9.49 4.04 -6.91
CA ALA A 104 -8.30 3.72 -7.70
C ALA A 104 -7.58 2.45 -7.25
N VAL A 105 -7.92 1.92 -6.07
CA VAL A 105 -7.32 0.71 -5.52
C VAL A 105 -8.35 -0.41 -5.60
N ASP A 106 -8.37 -1.11 -6.73
CA ASP A 106 -9.28 -2.22 -6.94
C ASP A 106 -9.00 -3.41 -5.99
N ALA A 107 -9.95 -4.33 -5.88
CA ALA A 107 -9.86 -5.48 -4.99
C ALA A 107 -8.65 -6.40 -5.27
N ARG A 108 -8.17 -6.45 -6.51
CA ARG A 108 -6.98 -7.22 -6.88
C ARG A 108 -5.72 -6.56 -6.32
N LYS A 109 -5.61 -5.23 -6.46
CA LYS A 109 -4.49 -4.45 -5.92
C LYS A 109 -4.51 -4.50 -4.38
N GLN A 110 -5.69 -4.35 -3.75
CA GLN A 110 -5.84 -4.46 -2.29
C GLN A 110 -5.31 -5.79 -1.76
N ARG A 111 -5.72 -6.92 -2.37
CA ARG A 111 -5.22 -8.25 -2.00
C ARG A 111 -3.70 -8.36 -2.15
N LYS A 112 -3.15 -7.77 -3.20
CA LYS A 112 -1.70 -7.80 -3.45
C LYS A 112 -0.93 -6.99 -2.41
N ILE A 113 -1.42 -5.80 -2.05
CA ILE A 113 -0.85 -4.97 -0.98
C ILE A 113 -0.90 -5.73 0.34
N PHE A 114 -2.04 -6.34 0.66
CA PHE A 114 -2.22 -7.15 1.86
C PHE A 114 -1.20 -8.29 1.96
N GLN A 115 -1.07 -9.10 0.90
CA GLN A 115 -0.11 -10.20 0.86
C GLN A 115 1.34 -9.71 0.99
N THR A 116 1.65 -8.56 0.39
CA THR A 116 2.96 -7.93 0.49
C THR A 116 3.24 -7.44 1.92
N ALA A 117 2.24 -6.87 2.60
CA ALA A 117 2.34 -6.46 3.99
C ALA A 117 2.55 -7.65 4.94
N MET A 118 1.84 -8.77 4.71
CA MET A 118 2.07 -10.01 5.46
C MET A 118 3.49 -10.54 5.30
N TYR A 119 4.02 -10.46 4.09
CA TYR A 119 5.42 -10.83 3.82
C TYR A 119 6.39 -9.90 4.55
N TYR A 120 6.13 -8.57 4.55
CA TYR A 120 6.90 -7.59 5.30
C TYR A 120 6.96 -7.91 6.79
N LEU A 121 5.80 -8.19 7.41
CA LEU A 121 5.70 -8.54 8.83
C LEU A 121 6.50 -9.82 9.16
N THR A 122 6.41 -10.82 8.29
CA THR A 122 7.15 -12.08 8.45
C THR A 122 8.66 -11.86 8.34
N GLU A 123 9.10 -11.12 7.32
CA GLU A 123 10.51 -10.82 7.07
C GLU A 123 11.15 -10.04 8.22
N HIS A 124 10.37 -9.12 8.83
CA HIS A 124 10.85 -8.28 9.94
C HIS A 124 10.54 -8.89 11.33
N HIS A 125 10.08 -10.14 11.40
CA HIS A 125 9.73 -10.83 12.65
C HIS A 125 8.74 -10.06 13.54
N MET A 126 7.79 -9.36 12.90
CA MET A 126 6.76 -8.56 13.58
C MET A 126 5.49 -9.40 13.74
N SER A 127 5.26 -9.94 14.93
CA SER A 127 3.99 -10.56 15.32
C SER A 127 3.19 -9.57 16.18
N ASP A 128 1.86 -9.65 16.10
CA ASP A 128 0.95 -8.88 16.97
C ASP A 128 1.06 -7.34 16.90
N VAL A 129 1.60 -6.82 15.81
CA VAL A 129 1.62 -5.37 15.54
C VAL A 129 0.30 -4.96 14.89
N PRO A 130 -0.43 -3.97 15.43
CA PRO A 130 -1.63 -3.47 14.78
C PRO A 130 -1.27 -2.84 13.45
N CYS A 131 -1.95 -3.27 12.39
CA CYS A 131 -1.69 -2.83 11.03
C CYS A 131 -2.88 -2.11 10.43
N ARG A 132 -2.60 -1.15 9.54
CA ARG A 132 -3.62 -0.38 8.82
C ARG A 132 -3.19 -0.13 7.39
N PHE A 133 -4.15 -0.07 6.49
CA PHE A 133 -3.94 0.24 5.08
C PHE A 133 -4.52 1.60 4.75
N ASP A 134 -3.67 2.53 4.35
CA ASP A 134 -4.05 3.89 3.99
C ASP A 134 -3.80 4.16 2.51
N VAL A 135 -4.55 5.09 1.93
CA VAL A 135 -4.36 5.53 0.55
C VAL A 135 -4.12 7.03 0.53
N VAL A 136 -3.05 7.45 -0.12
CA VAL A 136 -2.75 8.87 -0.37
C VAL A 136 -3.03 9.17 -1.83
N GLY A 137 -4.05 9.97 -2.08
CA GLY A 137 -4.38 10.46 -3.41
C GLY A 137 -3.77 11.84 -3.66
N ILE A 138 -3.11 12.00 -4.81
CA ILE A 138 -2.54 13.29 -5.25
C ILE A 138 -3.20 13.68 -6.56
N GLU A 139 -3.82 14.84 -6.59
CA GLU A 139 -4.42 15.45 -7.79
C GLU A 139 -3.91 16.88 -7.96
N GLY A 140 -2.98 17.08 -8.88
CA GLY A 140 -2.28 18.35 -9.02
C GLY A 140 -1.56 18.72 -7.72
N THR A 141 -2.03 19.79 -7.05
CA THR A 141 -1.50 20.25 -5.74
C THR A 141 -2.32 19.77 -4.54
N LYS A 142 -3.44 19.08 -4.78
CA LYS A 142 -4.30 18.57 -3.71
C LYS A 142 -3.83 17.19 -3.29
N ILE A 143 -3.66 17.01 -1.98
CA ILE A 143 -3.35 15.70 -1.38
C ILE A 143 -4.53 15.32 -0.47
N GLN A 144 -5.00 14.08 -0.61
CA GLN A 144 -6.08 13.50 0.20
C GLN A 144 -5.59 12.21 0.82
N LEU A 145 -5.71 12.11 2.13
CA LEU A 145 -5.42 10.90 2.89
C LEU A 145 -6.72 10.18 3.24
N VAL A 146 -6.81 8.91 2.88
CA VAL A 146 -7.89 8.02 3.29
C VAL A 146 -7.30 7.00 4.26
N LYS A 147 -7.59 7.17 5.55
CA LYS A 147 -7.17 6.24 6.60
C LYS A 147 -8.06 5.02 6.62
N ASN A 148 -7.48 3.85 6.89
CA ASN A 148 -8.19 2.57 6.94
C ASN A 148 -9.03 2.33 5.68
N ALA A 149 -8.39 2.55 4.53
CA ALA A 149 -9.04 2.56 3.23
C ALA A 149 -9.61 1.19 2.84
N PHE A 150 -9.00 0.12 3.30
CA PHE A 150 -9.46 -1.26 3.11
C PHE A 150 -8.94 -2.18 4.21
N CYS A 151 -9.62 -3.32 4.37
CA CYS A 151 -9.19 -4.41 5.24
C CYS A 151 -8.67 -5.57 4.40
N GLY A 152 -7.72 -6.30 4.93
CA GLY A 152 -7.20 -7.52 4.33
C GLY A 152 -8.06 -8.74 4.66
#